data_36407d71a345c41dcff08160d2dfde55
#
_entry.id   36407d71a345c41dcff08160d2dfde55
#
_cell.length_a   1.000
_cell.length_b   1.000
_cell.length_c   1.000
_cell.angle_alpha   90.00
_cell.angle_beta   90.00
_cell.angle_gamma   90.00
#
_symmetry.space_group_name_H-M   'P 1'
#
loop_
_entity.id
_entity.type
_entity.pdbx_description
1 polymer ?
#
loop_
_entity_poly.entity_id
_entity_poly.type
_entity_poly.pdbx_seq_one_letter_code
_entity_poly.pdbx_strand_id
1 'polypeptide(L)'
;MAVLAADGFEQVELIRPLKHLLRQGAVVDIVSLHRGRIRGINLLAPGIKLRVNRTVDQVSARDYDALYIPGGFVNPDFLRQSAKAKMLVTAFDVAGKPIATLCHGPWVLVSAGLVRDRKLAAWPGIQDDIRNAGGIWLDEPLVRDGNWVSSRSPLDLLQFERGMTELFEEAPRRLARRARPRRFAQYRPRSALAFLLGVGLEIALRRRLLVA
;
A
#
# COMPACT_ATOMS: atom_id res chain seq x y z
N MET A 1 -10.22 -6.66 -5.35
CA MET A 1 -9.32 -6.34 -4.24
C MET A 1 -9.48 -4.88 -3.78
N ALA A 2 -9.07 -4.56 -2.56
CA ALA A 2 -9.07 -3.20 -2.03
C ALA A 2 -7.66 -2.61 -2.04
N VAL A 3 -7.53 -1.33 -2.43
CA VAL A 3 -6.35 -0.49 -2.14
C VAL A 3 -6.80 0.52 -1.08
N LEU A 4 -6.29 0.39 0.13
CA LEU A 4 -6.60 1.29 1.25
C LEU A 4 -5.62 2.45 1.22
N ALA A 5 -6.11 3.63 0.89
CA ALA A 5 -5.28 4.83 0.77
C ALA A 5 -6.04 6.09 1.17
N ALA A 6 -5.32 7.06 1.72
CA ALA A 6 -5.79 8.41 2.06
C ALA A 6 -4.98 9.47 1.29
N ASP A 7 -5.24 10.74 1.54
CA ASP A 7 -4.40 11.82 1.04
C ASP A 7 -2.94 11.64 1.47
N GLY A 8 -2.02 12.11 0.65
CA GLY A 8 -0.59 11.99 0.90
C GLY A 8 0.01 10.62 0.63
N PHE A 9 -0.67 9.77 -0.16
CA PHE A 9 -0.04 8.54 -0.64
C PHE A 9 1.13 8.87 -1.59
N GLU A 10 2.22 8.13 -1.48
CA GLU A 10 3.32 8.27 -2.45
C GLU A 10 2.84 7.80 -3.82
N GLN A 11 2.88 8.70 -4.80
CA GLN A 11 2.24 8.50 -6.09
C GLN A 11 2.75 7.26 -6.82
N VAL A 12 4.07 7.06 -6.85
CA VAL A 12 4.66 5.93 -7.55
C VAL A 12 4.30 4.60 -6.88
N GLU A 13 4.22 4.60 -5.56
CA GLU A 13 3.89 3.41 -4.76
C GLU A 13 2.44 2.98 -4.93
N LEU A 14 1.52 3.88 -5.18
CA LEU A 14 0.14 3.49 -5.48
C LEU A 14 -0.07 3.19 -6.96
N ILE A 15 0.38 4.09 -7.84
CA ILE A 15 0.00 4.04 -9.25
C ILE A 15 0.69 2.92 -10.00
N ARG A 16 1.95 2.63 -9.71
CA ARG A 16 2.68 1.58 -10.42
C ARG A 16 2.15 0.18 -10.06
N PRO A 17 2.00 -0.20 -8.76
CA PRO A 17 1.37 -1.46 -8.41
C PRO A 17 -0.09 -1.56 -8.84
N LEU A 18 -0.87 -0.48 -8.78
CA LEU A 18 -2.24 -0.46 -9.29
C LEU A 18 -2.30 -0.82 -10.78
N LYS A 19 -1.44 -0.20 -11.61
CA LYS A 19 -1.36 -0.52 -13.04
C LYS A 19 -0.92 -1.96 -13.29
N HIS A 20 0.00 -2.46 -12.48
CA HIS A 20 0.45 -3.84 -12.55
C HIS A 20 -0.71 -4.80 -12.28
N LEU A 21 -1.43 -4.63 -11.18
CA LEU A 21 -2.60 -5.44 -10.82
C LEU A 21 -3.72 -5.40 -11.87
N LEU A 22 -4.01 -4.22 -12.42
CA LEU A 22 -5.01 -4.06 -13.48
C LEU A 22 -4.63 -4.81 -14.75
N ARG A 23 -3.33 -4.85 -15.11
CA ARG A 23 -2.84 -5.65 -16.25
C ARG A 23 -2.96 -7.15 -16.01
N GLN A 24 -2.87 -7.59 -14.76
CA GLN A 24 -3.12 -8.99 -14.36
C GLN A 24 -4.62 -9.32 -14.26
N GLY A 25 -5.51 -8.40 -14.63
CA GLY A 25 -6.96 -8.62 -14.64
C GLY A 25 -7.64 -8.42 -13.27
N ALA A 26 -6.95 -7.88 -12.28
CA ALA A 26 -7.54 -7.60 -10.99
C ALA A 26 -8.64 -6.51 -11.07
N VAL A 27 -9.75 -6.72 -10.36
CA VAL A 27 -10.77 -5.69 -10.13
C VAL A 27 -10.39 -4.96 -8.83
N VAL A 28 -10.16 -3.66 -8.91
CA VAL A 28 -9.61 -2.85 -7.82
C VAL A 28 -10.55 -1.73 -7.43
N ASP A 29 -10.82 -1.59 -6.13
CA ASP A 29 -11.44 -0.41 -5.53
C ASP A 29 -10.40 0.37 -4.73
N ILE A 30 -10.37 1.69 -4.93
CA ILE A 30 -9.69 2.61 -4.03
C ILE A 30 -10.64 2.88 -2.86
N VAL A 31 -10.24 2.39 -1.69
CA VAL A 31 -10.96 2.55 -0.43
C VAL A 31 -10.25 3.64 0.39
N SER A 32 -11.02 4.62 0.87
CA SER A 32 -10.45 5.76 1.60
C SER A 32 -11.30 6.19 2.78
N LEU A 33 -10.80 7.18 3.54
CA LEU A 33 -11.48 7.75 4.70
C LEU A 33 -12.66 8.64 4.32
N HIS A 34 -12.65 9.23 3.13
CA HIS A 34 -13.70 10.13 2.64
C HIS A 34 -14.02 9.88 1.16
N ARG A 35 -15.18 10.38 0.73
CA ARG A 35 -15.62 10.33 -0.68
C ARG A 35 -14.86 11.36 -1.52
N GLY A 36 -15.00 11.24 -2.84
CA GLY A 36 -14.47 12.20 -3.80
C GLY A 36 -13.10 11.78 -4.34
N ARG A 37 -12.07 12.50 -4.02
CA ARG A 37 -10.70 12.24 -4.52
C ARG A 37 -9.68 12.41 -3.41
N ILE A 38 -8.71 11.52 -3.38
CA ILE A 38 -7.49 11.64 -2.58
C ILE A 38 -6.35 12.16 -3.44
N ARG A 39 -5.44 12.93 -2.84
CA ARG A 39 -4.27 13.50 -3.51
C ARG A 39 -3.01 12.72 -3.15
N GLY A 40 -2.26 12.30 -4.16
CA GLY A 40 -0.93 11.76 -3.98
C GLY A 40 0.12 12.86 -3.73
N ILE A 41 1.29 12.41 -3.32
CA ILE A 41 2.51 13.22 -3.23
C ILE A 41 3.61 12.55 -4.06
N ASN A 42 4.59 13.34 -4.50
CA ASN A 42 5.88 12.87 -5.02
C ASN A 42 6.92 13.40 -4.05
N LEU A 43 7.29 12.62 -3.04
CA LEU A 43 8.02 13.07 -1.85
C LEU A 43 7.27 14.19 -1.12
N LEU A 44 7.58 15.45 -1.39
CA LEU A 44 6.93 16.63 -0.79
C LEU A 44 6.08 17.43 -1.80
N ALA A 45 6.24 17.17 -3.10
CA ALA A 45 5.50 17.87 -4.13
C ALA A 45 4.08 17.30 -4.30
N PRO A 46 3.08 18.14 -4.57
CA PRO A 46 1.72 17.67 -4.84
C PRO A 46 1.68 16.75 -6.06
N GLY A 47 1.07 15.56 -5.87
CA GLY A 47 0.84 14.58 -6.91
C GLY A 47 -0.55 14.66 -7.53
N ILE A 48 -0.93 13.59 -8.21
CA ILE A 48 -2.23 13.43 -8.86
C ILE A 48 -3.38 13.33 -7.86
N LYS A 49 -4.59 13.59 -8.36
CA LYS A 49 -5.83 13.29 -7.64
C LYS A 49 -6.42 11.98 -8.16
N LEU A 50 -6.63 11.03 -7.27
CA LEU A 50 -7.22 9.73 -7.55
C LEU A 50 -8.64 9.66 -7.00
N ARG A 51 -9.59 9.16 -7.81
CA ARG A 51 -10.98 9.00 -7.38
C ARG A 51 -11.12 7.87 -6.38
N VAL A 52 -11.82 8.12 -5.29
CA VAL A 52 -12.22 7.12 -4.30
C VAL A 52 -13.43 6.34 -4.83
N ASN A 53 -13.37 5.02 -4.80
CA ASN A 53 -14.49 4.15 -5.18
C ASN A 53 -15.46 3.93 -4.02
N ARG A 54 -14.91 3.70 -2.83
CA ARG A 54 -15.64 3.42 -1.59
C ARG A 54 -14.96 4.07 -0.40
N THR A 55 -15.72 4.36 0.65
CA THR A 55 -15.15 4.72 1.94
C THR A 55 -15.05 3.49 2.85
N VAL A 56 -14.19 3.56 3.87
CA VAL A 56 -14.02 2.49 4.88
C VAL A 56 -15.33 2.12 5.58
N ASP A 57 -16.31 3.04 5.62
CA ASP A 57 -17.65 2.81 6.16
C ASP A 57 -18.54 1.96 5.25
N GLN A 58 -18.22 1.84 3.98
CA GLN A 58 -19.05 1.21 2.96
C GLN A 58 -18.56 -0.19 2.60
N VAL A 59 -17.49 -0.66 3.23
CA VAL A 59 -16.82 -1.91 2.85
C VAL A 59 -16.55 -2.81 4.04
N SER A 60 -16.43 -4.07 3.74
CA SER A 60 -16.03 -5.12 4.65
C SER A 60 -14.91 -5.95 4.01
N ALA A 61 -14.06 -6.58 4.82
CA ALA A 61 -13.07 -7.52 4.31
C ALA A 61 -13.71 -8.69 3.52
N ARG A 62 -15.00 -8.96 3.70
CA ARG A 62 -15.73 -9.99 2.94
C ARG A 62 -15.95 -9.61 1.47
N ASP A 63 -15.88 -8.32 1.14
CA ASP A 63 -16.13 -7.82 -0.22
C ASP A 63 -14.92 -8.00 -1.15
N TYR A 64 -13.75 -8.33 -0.60
CA TYR A 64 -12.48 -8.37 -1.32
C TYR A 64 -11.68 -9.63 -1.02
N ASP A 65 -10.83 -10.02 -1.97
CA ASP A 65 -9.95 -11.18 -1.86
C ASP A 65 -8.57 -10.81 -1.30
N ALA A 66 -8.14 -9.57 -1.48
CA ALA A 66 -6.82 -9.08 -1.06
C ALA A 66 -6.86 -7.58 -0.71
N LEU A 67 -5.89 -7.15 0.10
CA LEU A 67 -5.68 -5.77 0.51
C LEU A 67 -4.29 -5.30 0.10
N TYR A 68 -4.21 -4.08 -0.45
CA TYR A 68 -2.96 -3.36 -0.66
C TYR A 68 -2.97 -2.03 0.11
N ILE A 69 -1.88 -1.73 0.83
CA ILE A 69 -1.69 -0.48 1.58
C ILE A 69 -0.40 0.18 1.07
N PRO A 70 -0.46 1.23 0.24
CA PRO A 70 0.70 1.98 -0.21
C PRO A 70 1.30 2.82 0.92
N GLY A 71 2.52 3.29 0.70
CA GLY A 71 3.17 4.22 1.60
C GLY A 71 2.88 5.69 1.27
N GLY A 72 3.93 6.51 1.35
CA GLY A 72 3.86 7.93 1.62
C GLY A 72 3.72 8.14 3.14
N PHE A 73 4.35 9.14 3.71
CA PHE A 73 4.33 9.31 5.16
C PHE A 73 2.99 9.85 5.70
N VAL A 74 2.27 10.67 4.92
CA VAL A 74 0.98 11.27 5.32
C VAL A 74 -0.17 10.28 5.21
N ASN A 75 -0.20 9.47 4.15
CA ASN A 75 -1.25 8.48 3.91
C ASN A 75 -1.46 7.52 5.09
N PRO A 76 -0.45 6.74 5.52
CA PRO A 76 -0.64 5.81 6.63
C PRO A 76 -0.82 6.53 7.97
N ASP A 77 -0.33 7.77 8.12
CA ASP A 77 -0.60 8.55 9.32
C ASP A 77 -2.09 8.89 9.45
N PHE A 78 -2.76 9.31 8.39
CA PHE A 78 -4.22 9.48 8.41
C PHE A 78 -4.95 8.15 8.62
N LEU A 79 -4.54 7.08 7.93
CA LEU A 79 -5.20 5.78 8.04
C LEU A 79 -5.12 5.20 9.45
N ARG A 80 -3.96 5.30 10.11
CA ARG A 80 -3.73 4.75 11.46
C ARG A 80 -4.56 5.42 12.54
N GLN A 81 -5.00 6.66 12.34
CA GLN A 81 -5.88 7.38 13.25
C GLN A 81 -7.35 6.91 13.15
N SER A 82 -7.73 6.30 12.02
CA SER A 82 -9.09 5.81 11.79
C SER A 82 -9.32 4.44 12.42
N ALA A 83 -10.21 4.36 13.40
CA ALA A 83 -10.62 3.09 13.98
C ALA A 83 -11.19 2.13 12.92
N LYS A 84 -11.98 2.64 11.95
CA LYS A 84 -12.56 1.83 10.88
C LYS A 84 -11.54 1.30 9.88
N ALA A 85 -10.51 2.07 9.55
CA ALA A 85 -9.41 1.59 8.72
C ALA A 85 -8.63 0.48 9.45
N LYS A 86 -8.32 0.64 10.74
CA LYS A 86 -7.68 -0.41 11.55
C LYS A 86 -8.54 -1.67 11.64
N MET A 87 -9.85 -1.52 11.90
CA MET A 87 -10.77 -2.67 11.93
C MET A 87 -10.83 -3.40 10.58
N LEU A 88 -10.83 -2.68 9.47
CA LEU A 88 -10.81 -3.28 8.13
C LEU A 88 -9.54 -4.10 7.93
N VAL A 89 -8.37 -3.55 8.24
CA VAL A 89 -7.08 -4.25 8.12
C VAL A 89 -7.03 -5.48 9.02
N THR A 90 -7.46 -5.35 10.29
CA THR A 90 -7.57 -6.49 11.22
C THR A 90 -8.49 -7.58 10.67
N ALA A 91 -9.62 -7.21 10.06
CA ALA A 91 -10.55 -8.18 9.49
C ALA A 91 -9.96 -8.94 8.29
N PHE A 92 -9.08 -8.31 7.49
CA PHE A 92 -8.32 -9.02 6.45
C PHE A 92 -7.35 -10.02 7.04
N ASP A 93 -6.57 -9.60 8.06
CA ASP A 93 -5.57 -10.45 8.69
C ASP A 93 -6.20 -11.66 9.41
N VAL A 94 -7.21 -11.43 10.24
CA VAL A 94 -7.96 -12.51 10.93
C VAL A 94 -8.60 -13.48 9.94
N ALA A 95 -9.03 -13.02 8.78
CA ALA A 95 -9.56 -13.87 7.72
C ALA A 95 -8.46 -14.61 6.91
N GLY A 96 -7.20 -14.46 7.25
CA GLY A 96 -6.06 -15.03 6.51
C GLY A 96 -5.94 -14.53 5.08
N LYS A 97 -6.53 -13.36 4.78
CA LYS A 97 -6.50 -12.79 3.44
C LYS A 97 -5.18 -12.09 3.17
N PRO A 98 -4.69 -12.12 1.92
CA PRO A 98 -3.46 -11.46 1.53
C PRO A 98 -3.45 -9.97 1.83
N ILE A 99 -2.37 -9.49 2.44
CA ILE A 99 -2.09 -8.08 2.67
C ILE A 99 -0.72 -7.75 2.07
N ALA A 100 -0.69 -6.81 1.13
CA ALA A 100 0.53 -6.25 0.60
C ALA A 100 0.72 -4.82 1.11
N THR A 101 1.93 -4.45 1.51
CA THR A 101 2.23 -3.11 2.00
C THR A 101 3.68 -2.72 1.72
N LEU A 102 3.96 -1.43 1.59
CA LEU A 102 5.34 -0.97 1.43
C LEU A 102 5.59 0.39 2.06
N CYS A 103 6.87 0.72 2.23
CA CYS A 103 7.36 2.00 2.73
C CYS A 103 6.79 2.31 4.12
N HIS A 104 6.04 3.39 4.28
CA HIS A 104 5.37 3.75 5.54
C HIS A 104 4.02 3.03 5.74
N GLY A 105 3.50 2.32 4.75
CA GLY A 105 2.23 1.59 4.82
C GLY A 105 2.08 0.70 6.07
N PRO A 106 3.13 -0.01 6.52
CA PRO A 106 3.11 -0.83 7.73
C PRO A 106 2.72 -0.10 9.02
N TRP A 107 2.78 1.23 9.09
CA TRP A 107 2.28 1.97 10.27
C TRP A 107 0.82 1.69 10.59
N VAL A 108 0.02 1.39 9.57
CA VAL A 108 -1.38 1.01 9.78
C VAL A 108 -1.47 -0.33 10.51
N LEU A 109 -0.62 -1.30 10.13
CA LEU A 109 -0.52 -2.62 10.78
C LEU A 109 0.00 -2.50 12.21
N VAL A 110 1.01 -1.64 12.46
CA VAL A 110 1.52 -1.33 13.79
C VAL A 110 0.38 -0.81 14.69
N SER A 111 -0.36 0.19 14.22
CA SER A 111 -1.45 0.80 14.99
C SER A 111 -2.69 -0.07 15.13
N ALA A 112 -2.82 -1.11 14.30
CA ALA A 112 -3.84 -2.15 14.45
C ALA A 112 -3.40 -3.28 15.40
N GLY A 113 -2.16 -3.25 15.93
CA GLY A 113 -1.63 -4.26 16.86
C GLY A 113 -1.29 -5.60 16.20
N LEU A 114 -1.05 -5.62 14.88
CA LEU A 114 -0.93 -6.85 14.11
C LEU A 114 0.52 -7.31 13.87
N VAL A 115 1.51 -6.47 14.18
CA VAL A 115 2.92 -6.74 13.80
C VAL A 115 3.69 -7.61 14.81
N ARG A 116 3.13 -7.89 15.99
CA ARG A 116 3.81 -8.71 17.01
C ARG A 116 4.21 -10.07 16.44
N ASP A 117 5.48 -10.40 16.61
CA ASP A 117 6.11 -11.66 16.14
C ASP A 117 6.08 -11.85 14.61
N ARG A 118 5.71 -10.81 13.83
CA ARG A 118 5.67 -10.85 12.37
C ARG A 118 6.95 -10.26 11.77
N LYS A 119 7.45 -10.89 10.72
CA LYS A 119 8.57 -10.39 9.91
C LYS A 119 8.06 -9.47 8.82
N LEU A 120 8.65 -8.28 8.70
CA LEU A 120 8.26 -7.35 7.63
C LEU A 120 9.40 -6.39 7.25
N ALA A 121 9.40 -5.98 6.00
CA ALA A 121 10.18 -4.84 5.51
C ALA A 121 9.30 -3.58 5.53
N ALA A 122 9.93 -2.45 5.79
CA ALA A 122 9.29 -1.14 5.75
C ALA A 122 10.35 -0.07 5.51
N TRP A 123 9.91 1.16 5.28
CA TRP A 123 10.83 2.30 5.26
C TRP A 123 11.71 2.33 6.51
N PRO A 124 13.05 2.48 6.37
CA PRO A 124 13.96 2.40 7.51
C PRO A 124 13.64 3.35 8.66
N GLY A 125 13.06 4.52 8.34
CA GLY A 125 12.68 5.52 9.35
C GLY A 125 11.57 5.08 10.32
N ILE A 126 10.86 3.98 10.03
CA ILE A 126 9.82 3.43 10.92
C ILE A 126 10.19 2.09 11.55
N GLN A 127 11.45 1.68 11.43
CA GLN A 127 11.93 0.40 11.98
C GLN A 127 11.70 0.29 13.50
N ASP A 128 11.90 1.39 14.23
CA ASP A 128 11.74 1.40 15.69
C ASP A 128 10.28 1.30 16.11
N ASP A 129 9.35 1.90 15.35
CA ASP A 129 7.91 1.72 15.56
C ASP A 129 7.52 0.24 15.46
N ILE A 130 8.06 -0.46 14.46
CA ILE A 130 7.79 -1.88 14.24
C ILE A 130 8.37 -2.72 15.38
N ARG A 131 9.66 -2.49 15.74
CA ARG A 131 10.34 -3.21 16.85
C ARG A 131 9.64 -2.97 18.18
N ASN A 132 9.32 -1.72 18.49
CA ASN A 132 8.63 -1.36 19.73
C ASN A 132 7.23 -1.97 19.83
N ALA A 133 6.57 -2.22 18.69
CA ALA A 133 5.30 -2.94 18.63
C ALA A 133 5.46 -4.48 18.67
N GLY A 134 6.69 -4.98 18.80
CA GLY A 134 7.01 -6.42 18.86
C GLY A 134 7.20 -7.09 17.50
N GLY A 135 7.30 -6.33 16.42
CA GLY A 135 7.57 -6.85 15.08
C GLY A 135 9.05 -7.06 14.81
N ILE A 136 9.38 -7.86 13.82
CA ILE A 136 10.75 -8.16 13.37
C ILE A 136 10.97 -7.42 12.05
N TRP A 137 11.59 -6.23 12.13
CA TRP A 137 11.93 -5.46 10.95
C TRP A 137 13.16 -6.03 10.25
N LEU A 138 13.08 -6.22 8.93
CA LEU A 138 14.16 -6.71 8.09
C LEU A 138 14.50 -5.68 7.01
N ASP A 139 15.79 -5.41 6.79
CA ASP A 139 16.26 -4.54 5.70
C ASP A 139 16.37 -5.32 4.38
N GLU A 140 15.25 -5.87 3.94
CA GLU A 140 15.16 -6.68 2.74
C GLU A 140 14.25 -6.02 1.69
N PRO A 141 14.56 -6.13 0.39
CA PRO A 141 13.74 -5.53 -0.66
C PRO A 141 12.32 -6.11 -0.72
N LEU A 142 12.15 -7.34 -0.25
CA LEU A 142 10.88 -8.05 -0.15
C LEU A 142 10.91 -8.99 1.05
N VAL A 143 9.91 -8.90 1.91
CA VAL A 143 9.69 -9.87 2.99
C VAL A 143 8.30 -10.46 2.83
N ARG A 144 8.22 -11.78 2.88
CA ARG A 144 6.96 -12.52 2.96
C ARG A 144 6.87 -13.20 4.32
N ASP A 145 5.71 -13.04 4.96
CA ASP A 145 5.38 -13.69 6.23
C ASP A 145 3.91 -14.10 6.22
N GLY A 146 3.65 -15.39 6.04
CA GLY A 146 2.31 -15.95 5.96
C GLY A 146 1.47 -15.28 4.85
N ASN A 147 0.39 -14.63 5.25
CA ASN A 147 -0.51 -13.90 4.37
C ASN A 147 -0.07 -12.44 4.08
N TRP A 148 1.13 -12.05 4.46
CA TRP A 148 1.67 -10.72 4.19
C TRP A 148 2.84 -10.73 3.23
N VAL A 149 2.92 -9.67 2.43
CA VAL A 149 4.13 -9.27 1.69
C VAL A 149 4.41 -7.80 1.95
N SER A 150 5.67 -7.48 2.19
CA SER A 150 6.10 -6.12 2.53
C SER A 150 7.41 -5.75 1.86
N SER A 151 7.65 -4.45 1.66
CA SER A 151 8.83 -3.91 0.99
C SER A 151 9.21 -2.56 1.58
N ARG A 152 10.46 -2.10 1.34
CA ARG A 152 11.03 -0.92 1.99
C ARG A 152 10.62 0.40 1.34
N SER A 153 10.62 0.46 0.00
CA SER A 153 10.56 1.75 -0.70
C SER A 153 10.24 1.58 -2.19
N PRO A 154 10.03 2.69 -2.92
CA PRO A 154 9.88 2.69 -4.37
C PRO A 154 11.02 2.03 -5.15
N LEU A 155 12.22 1.98 -4.59
CA LEU A 155 13.37 1.33 -5.24
C LEU A 155 13.19 -0.19 -5.38
N ASP A 156 12.39 -0.78 -4.53
CA ASP A 156 12.14 -2.21 -4.48
C ASP A 156 10.83 -2.62 -5.21
N LEU A 157 10.19 -1.69 -5.93
CA LEU A 157 8.87 -1.91 -6.54
C LEU A 157 8.81 -3.11 -7.50
N LEU A 158 9.91 -3.43 -8.18
CA LEU A 158 9.92 -4.58 -9.10
C LEU A 158 9.75 -5.90 -8.33
N GLN A 159 10.52 -6.06 -7.24
CA GLN A 159 10.43 -7.25 -6.38
C GLN A 159 9.08 -7.28 -5.66
N PHE A 160 8.62 -6.12 -5.18
CA PHE A 160 7.34 -6.00 -4.50
C PHE A 160 6.16 -6.38 -5.40
N GLU A 161 6.11 -5.89 -6.66
CA GLU A 161 5.04 -6.23 -7.61
C GLU A 161 4.98 -7.74 -7.88
N ARG A 162 6.12 -8.41 -8.00
CA ARG A 162 6.19 -9.87 -8.17
C ARG A 162 5.67 -10.60 -6.93
N GLY A 163 6.21 -10.31 -5.75
CA GLY A 163 5.80 -10.98 -4.51
C GLY A 163 4.34 -10.71 -4.14
N MET A 164 3.83 -9.51 -4.44
CA MET A 164 2.41 -9.18 -4.27
C MET A 164 1.53 -10.01 -5.21
N THR A 165 1.92 -10.17 -6.47
CA THR A 165 1.17 -10.99 -7.43
C THR A 165 1.15 -12.45 -7.01
N GLU A 166 2.30 -13.02 -6.68
CA GLU A 166 2.43 -14.40 -6.20
C GLU A 166 1.53 -14.64 -4.98
N LEU A 167 1.60 -13.76 -3.98
CA LEU A 167 0.76 -13.86 -2.78
C LEU A 167 -0.74 -13.79 -3.11
N PHE A 168 -1.13 -12.91 -4.03
CA PHE A 168 -2.54 -12.70 -4.37
C PHE A 168 -3.11 -13.83 -5.24
N GLU A 169 -2.29 -14.48 -6.05
CA GLU A 169 -2.69 -15.64 -6.86
C GLU A 169 -2.84 -16.93 -6.04
N GLU A 170 -2.10 -17.07 -4.97
CA GLU A 170 -2.22 -18.20 -4.03
C GLU A 170 -3.50 -18.16 -3.20
N ALA A 171 -4.11 -16.98 -3.03
CA ALA A 171 -5.34 -16.86 -2.28
C ALA A 171 -6.49 -17.60 -2.96
N PRO A 172 -7.33 -18.35 -2.23
CA PRO A 172 -8.46 -19.05 -2.82
C PRO A 172 -9.38 -18.04 -3.53
N ARG A 173 -9.49 -18.18 -4.85
CA ARG A 173 -10.33 -17.30 -5.67
C ARG A 173 -11.78 -17.45 -5.23
N ARG A 174 -12.33 -16.45 -4.57
CA ARG A 174 -13.77 -16.32 -4.44
C ARG A 174 -14.33 -16.01 -5.82
N LEU A 175 -15.28 -16.81 -6.29
CA LEU A 175 -16.04 -16.55 -7.50
C LEU A 175 -16.53 -15.10 -7.44
N ALA A 176 -15.94 -14.26 -8.30
CA ALA A 176 -16.24 -12.84 -8.37
C ALA A 176 -17.76 -12.69 -8.63
N ARG A 177 -18.53 -12.25 -7.64
CA ARG A 177 -19.83 -11.67 -7.89
C ARG A 177 -19.56 -10.48 -8.81
N ARG A 178 -20.06 -10.60 -10.04
CA ARG A 178 -19.90 -9.64 -11.14
C ARG A 178 -20.26 -8.21 -10.72
N ALA A 179 -19.32 -7.49 -10.15
CA ALA A 179 -19.35 -6.04 -10.17
C ALA A 179 -18.75 -5.61 -11.52
N ARG A 180 -19.52 -4.98 -12.38
CA ARG A 180 -19.02 -4.45 -13.65
C ARG A 180 -17.79 -3.58 -13.39
N PRO A 181 -16.67 -3.78 -14.10
CA PRO A 181 -15.48 -2.96 -13.93
C PRO A 181 -15.84 -1.51 -14.28
N ARG A 182 -15.80 -0.62 -13.30
CA ARG A 182 -15.87 0.82 -13.57
C ARG A 182 -14.53 1.21 -14.20
N ARG A 183 -14.56 1.58 -15.48
CA ARG A 183 -13.38 1.96 -16.27
C ARG A 183 -12.60 3.06 -15.56
N PHE A 184 -11.33 2.80 -15.28
CA PHE A 184 -10.33 3.82 -14.86
C PHE A 184 -9.95 4.76 -16.03
N ALA A 185 -10.94 5.24 -16.79
CA ALA A 185 -10.74 6.01 -18.02
C ALA A 185 -10.13 7.42 -17.81
N GLN A 186 -9.71 7.78 -16.59
CA GLN A 186 -9.31 9.16 -16.30
C GLN A 186 -7.85 9.32 -15.85
N TYR A 187 -7.02 8.26 -15.87
CA TYR A 187 -5.61 8.40 -15.56
C TYR A 187 -4.80 8.66 -16.85
N ARG A 188 -4.51 9.93 -17.15
CA ARG A 188 -3.45 10.34 -18.05
C ARG A 188 -2.38 11.06 -17.24
N PRO A 189 -1.17 10.53 -17.12
CA PRO A 189 -0.07 11.24 -16.45
C PRO A 189 0.26 12.50 -17.24
N ARG A 190 0.19 13.67 -16.58
CA ARG A 190 0.47 14.96 -17.22
C ARG A 190 1.96 15.32 -17.30
N SER A 191 2.86 14.56 -16.70
CA SER A 191 4.31 14.73 -16.93
C SER A 191 5.10 13.49 -16.51
N ALA A 192 5.90 12.96 -17.42
CA ALA A 192 6.94 11.98 -17.14
C ALA A 192 8.07 12.57 -16.26
N LEU A 193 8.22 13.89 -16.27
CA LEU A 193 9.29 14.60 -15.56
C LEU A 193 9.17 14.52 -14.03
N ALA A 194 7.95 14.64 -13.49
CA ALA A 194 7.74 14.54 -12.05
C ALA A 194 8.04 13.13 -11.50
N PHE A 195 7.86 12.09 -12.33
CA PHE A 195 8.21 10.71 -11.99
C PHE A 195 9.73 10.53 -11.84
N LEU A 196 10.51 11.09 -12.76
CA LEU A 196 11.98 10.99 -12.75
C LEU A 196 12.61 11.76 -11.60
N LEU A 197 12.07 12.94 -11.25
CA LEU A 197 12.56 13.76 -10.15
C LEU A 197 12.32 13.10 -8.78
N GLY A 198 11.17 12.46 -8.57
CA GLY A 198 10.87 11.75 -7.32
C GLY A 198 11.83 10.59 -7.06
N VAL A 199 12.05 9.73 -8.04
CA VAL A 199 12.97 8.58 -7.94
C VAL A 199 14.43 9.04 -7.83
N GLY A 200 14.84 10.07 -8.57
CA GLY A 200 16.20 10.61 -8.54
C GLY A 200 16.59 11.21 -7.18
N LEU A 201 15.67 11.91 -6.52
CA LEU A 201 15.92 12.52 -5.21
C LEU A 201 15.99 11.47 -4.09
N GLU A 202 15.22 10.40 -4.18
CA GLU A 202 15.28 9.30 -3.20
C GLU A 202 16.59 8.52 -3.29
N ILE A 203 17.13 8.31 -4.49
CA ILE A 203 18.47 7.72 -4.69
C ILE A 203 19.55 8.61 -4.10
N ALA A 204 19.45 9.94 -4.27
CA ALA A 204 20.42 10.90 -3.74
C ALA A 204 20.39 10.95 -2.19
N LEU A 205 19.22 10.89 -1.58
CA LEU A 205 19.05 10.87 -0.12
C LEU A 205 19.61 9.58 0.49
N ARG A 206 19.36 8.41 -0.09
CA ARG A 206 19.92 7.14 0.40
C ARG A 206 21.45 7.12 0.33
N ARG A 207 22.06 7.65 -0.73
CA ARG A 207 23.54 7.71 -0.82
C ARG A 207 24.17 8.56 0.28
N ARG A 208 23.50 9.60 0.77
CA ARG A 208 23.99 10.45 1.86
C ARG A 208 23.83 9.81 3.24
N LEU A 209 22.81 8.98 3.45
CA LEU A 209 22.57 8.28 4.72
C LEU A 209 23.46 7.03 4.91
N LEU A 210 24.04 6.50 3.82
CA LEU A 210 24.98 5.36 3.87
C LEU A 210 26.45 5.78 4.02
N VAL A 211 26.75 7.07 3.99
CA VAL A 211 28.12 7.63 4.09
C VAL A 211 28.32 8.42 5.40
N ALA A 212 27.31 8.53 6.24
CA ALA A 212 27.36 9.07 7.59
C ALA A 212 27.15 7.97 8.62
#